data_7b4707af7e8f49cb73cd589343a4d21e
#
_entry.id   7b4707af7e8f49cb73cd589343a4d21e
#
_cell.length_a   1.000
_cell.length_b   1.000
_cell.length_c   1.000
_cell.angle_alpha   90.00
_cell.angle_beta   90.00
_cell.angle_gamma   90.00
#
_symmetry.space_group_name_H-M   'P 1'
#
loop_
_entity.id
_entity.type
_entity.pdbx_description
1 polymer ?
#
loop_
_entity_poly.entity_id
_entity_poly.type
_entity_poly.pdbx_seq_one_letter_code
_entity_poly.pdbx_strand_id
1 'polypeptide(L)'
;MDNMNNNILLIMLAGILAMLFSFWKTSWINKQSQGNDRMESIGSSIADGAMAFLRAEYRILTVFVIAVAFILGYANSGRSDSSAIISLSFVIGALASGLAGFLGMKVATKANNRTTHAAESSLARALNVAFSGGSVMGLSVVGLGVLGLGGLLYLYSNMYGFENSSAVSMVLNILSGFSLGASSIALFARVGGGIYTKAADVGADLVGKVEAGIPEDHPLNPATIADNVGDNVGDVAGMGADLFESYVGSIIGSMVLGSSILVAGGMDLNFVILPLLIAASGIVVSILGTFMVSVKEGGDPQKGLNQGEFGSGLIMVGVIYVLIVKILPESYFQGGVSYNSTGVFYATIIGLFGGLGIGKITEHYTGTGTKPVKSIAEQSMTGPATNIIAGLGVGMESTAVPMIIISASIMGAVSYTHLTLPTIYSV
;
A
#
# COMPACT_ATOMS: atom_id res chain seq x y z
N MET A 1 19.83 17.59 -17.73
CA MET A 1 18.37 17.82 -17.67
C MET A 1 17.58 16.91 -18.62
N ASP A 2 17.95 16.77 -19.89
CA ASP A 2 17.17 15.96 -20.84
C ASP A 2 16.99 14.50 -20.43
N ASN A 3 18.05 13.83 -19.96
CA ASN A 3 17.97 12.45 -19.48
C ASN A 3 17.07 12.32 -18.23
N MET A 4 17.09 13.28 -17.33
CA MET A 4 16.25 13.28 -16.14
C MET A 4 14.78 13.46 -16.51
N ASN A 5 14.47 14.40 -17.38
CA ASN A 5 13.09 14.61 -17.85
C ASN A 5 12.55 13.36 -18.56
N ASN A 6 13.37 12.69 -19.36
CA ASN A 6 13.00 11.42 -20.00
C ASN A 6 12.71 10.32 -18.97
N ASN A 7 13.52 10.21 -17.91
CA ASN A 7 13.28 9.24 -16.83
C ASN A 7 11.97 9.55 -16.09
N ILE A 8 11.68 10.82 -15.78
CA ILE A 8 10.43 11.22 -15.14
C ILE A 8 9.22 10.92 -16.04
N LEU A 9 9.34 11.15 -17.34
CA LEU A 9 8.29 10.80 -18.31
C LEU A 9 8.03 9.29 -18.35
N LEU A 10 9.08 8.47 -18.32
CA LEU A 10 8.95 7.00 -18.23
C LEU A 10 8.25 6.56 -16.93
N ILE A 11 8.58 7.20 -15.81
CA ILE A 11 7.92 6.96 -14.52
C ILE A 11 6.42 7.27 -14.63
N MET A 12 6.06 8.42 -15.19
CA MET A 12 4.66 8.80 -15.39
C MET A 12 3.92 7.85 -16.33
N LEU A 13 4.57 7.38 -17.39
CA LEU A 13 3.99 6.39 -18.32
C LEU A 13 3.68 5.07 -17.61
N ALA A 14 4.54 4.61 -16.70
CA ALA A 14 4.26 3.42 -15.91
C ALA A 14 3.03 3.62 -14.98
N GLY A 15 2.90 4.79 -14.35
CA GLY A 15 1.70 5.12 -13.57
C GLY A 15 0.43 5.17 -14.42
N ILE A 16 0.48 5.75 -15.62
CA ILE A 16 -0.64 5.72 -16.58
C ILE A 16 -0.99 4.28 -16.96
N LEU A 17 0.01 3.44 -17.22
CA LEU A 17 -0.19 2.01 -17.53
C LEU A 17 -0.92 1.29 -16.39
N ALA A 18 -0.56 1.55 -15.13
CA ALA A 18 -1.26 0.99 -13.96
C ALA A 18 -2.75 1.39 -13.95
N MET A 19 -3.05 2.67 -14.20
CA MET A 19 -4.42 3.17 -14.23
C MET A 19 -5.23 2.57 -15.40
N LEU A 20 -4.63 2.44 -16.58
CA LEU A 20 -5.26 1.80 -17.73
C LEU A 20 -5.56 0.32 -17.46
N PHE A 21 -4.60 -0.39 -16.84
CA PHE A 21 -4.81 -1.78 -16.46
C PHE A 21 -5.91 -1.93 -15.40
N SER A 22 -5.95 -1.06 -14.39
CA SER A 22 -7.01 -1.01 -13.38
C SER A 22 -8.38 -0.76 -14.01
N PHE A 23 -8.47 0.15 -14.98
CA PHE A 23 -9.69 0.41 -15.73
C PHE A 23 -10.13 -0.82 -16.56
N TRP A 24 -9.19 -1.46 -17.25
CA TRP A 24 -9.46 -2.69 -18.01
C TRP A 24 -9.98 -3.82 -17.11
N LYS A 25 -9.34 -4.05 -15.97
CA LYS A 25 -9.77 -5.07 -14.99
C LYS A 25 -11.14 -4.74 -14.38
N THR A 26 -11.39 -3.48 -14.05
CA THR A 26 -12.72 -3.03 -13.59
C THR A 26 -13.79 -3.29 -14.62
N SER A 27 -13.52 -3.02 -15.90
CA SER A 27 -14.44 -3.30 -17.00
C SER A 27 -14.70 -4.80 -17.13
N TRP A 28 -13.67 -5.64 -16.96
CA TRP A 28 -13.80 -7.09 -16.98
C TRP A 28 -14.66 -7.60 -15.81
N ILE A 29 -14.44 -7.11 -14.58
CA ILE A 29 -15.26 -7.46 -13.40
C ILE A 29 -16.72 -7.10 -13.63
N ASN A 30 -17.01 -5.92 -14.17
CA ASN A 30 -18.39 -5.49 -14.43
C ASN A 30 -19.15 -6.38 -15.42
N LYS A 31 -18.44 -7.17 -16.25
CA LYS A 31 -19.03 -8.12 -17.19
C LYS A 31 -19.32 -9.50 -16.57
N GLN A 32 -18.81 -9.77 -15.35
CA GLN A 32 -19.10 -11.03 -14.66
C GLN A 32 -20.52 -11.03 -14.11
N SER A 33 -21.15 -12.20 -14.04
CA SER A 33 -22.50 -12.36 -13.49
C SER A 33 -22.55 -11.96 -12.01
N GLN A 34 -23.59 -11.26 -11.61
CA GLN A 34 -23.87 -10.88 -10.24
C GLN A 34 -24.54 -11.97 -9.40
N GLY A 35 -24.92 -13.07 -10.04
CA GLY A 35 -25.68 -14.14 -9.42
C GLY A 35 -27.20 -13.94 -9.55
N ASN A 36 -27.94 -14.41 -8.56
CA ASN A 36 -29.39 -14.29 -8.50
C ASN A 36 -29.84 -12.94 -7.91
N ASP A 37 -31.13 -12.62 -8.01
CA ASP A 37 -31.73 -11.36 -7.55
C ASP A 37 -31.41 -11.06 -6.08
N ARG A 38 -31.31 -12.09 -5.23
CA ARG A 38 -30.95 -11.92 -3.81
C ARG A 38 -29.50 -11.51 -3.64
N MET A 39 -28.57 -12.12 -4.37
CA MET A 39 -27.16 -11.74 -4.36
C MET A 39 -26.96 -10.31 -4.85
N GLU A 40 -27.70 -9.93 -5.89
CA GLU A 40 -27.67 -8.57 -6.42
C GLU A 40 -28.21 -7.55 -5.41
N SER A 41 -29.35 -7.84 -4.77
CA SER A 41 -29.94 -6.97 -3.75
C SER A 41 -29.03 -6.76 -2.54
N ILE A 42 -28.42 -7.83 -2.02
CA ILE A 42 -27.48 -7.76 -0.88
C ILE A 42 -26.21 -6.98 -1.30
N GLY A 43 -25.64 -7.30 -2.46
CA GLY A 43 -24.46 -6.61 -2.96
C GLY A 43 -24.68 -5.11 -3.18
N SER A 44 -25.88 -4.72 -3.65
CA SER A 44 -26.27 -3.31 -3.78
C SER A 44 -26.37 -2.63 -2.42
N SER A 45 -27.00 -3.29 -1.43
CA SER A 45 -27.12 -2.74 -0.07
C SER A 45 -25.76 -2.52 0.60
N ILE A 46 -24.82 -3.46 0.41
CA ILE A 46 -23.43 -3.32 0.90
C ILE A 46 -22.73 -2.16 0.19
N ALA A 47 -22.85 -2.06 -1.14
CA ALA A 47 -22.25 -0.97 -1.88
C ALA A 47 -22.78 0.40 -1.48
N ASP A 48 -24.11 0.52 -1.26
CA ASP A 48 -24.76 1.76 -0.82
C ASP A 48 -24.31 2.16 0.58
N GLY A 49 -24.21 1.21 1.52
CA GLY A 49 -23.68 1.43 2.87
C GLY A 49 -22.22 1.90 2.85
N ALA A 50 -21.38 1.23 2.09
CA ALA A 50 -19.98 1.59 1.91
C ALA A 50 -19.82 2.99 1.32
N MET A 51 -20.61 3.35 0.33
CA MET A 51 -20.61 4.69 -0.26
C MET A 51 -21.18 5.77 0.69
N ALA A 52 -22.13 5.41 1.56
CA ALA A 52 -22.65 6.32 2.58
C ALA A 52 -21.56 6.65 3.63
N PHE A 53 -20.81 5.63 4.07
CA PHE A 53 -19.66 5.82 4.96
C PHE A 53 -18.62 6.76 4.33
N LEU A 54 -18.15 6.49 3.12
CA LEU A 54 -17.15 7.35 2.46
C LEU A 54 -17.60 8.80 2.31
N ARG A 55 -18.87 9.03 1.97
CA ARG A 55 -19.39 10.41 1.86
C ARG A 55 -19.36 11.14 3.20
N ALA A 56 -19.67 10.44 4.29
CA ALA A 56 -19.63 11.02 5.64
C ALA A 56 -18.19 11.34 6.06
N GLU A 57 -17.29 10.40 5.85
CA GLU A 57 -15.88 10.54 6.18
C GLU A 57 -15.20 11.63 5.36
N TYR A 58 -15.33 11.62 4.05
CA TYR A 58 -14.69 12.60 3.16
C TYR A 58 -15.19 14.04 3.37
N ARG A 59 -16.42 14.22 3.85
CA ARG A 59 -16.91 15.55 4.24
C ARG A 59 -16.10 16.14 5.39
N ILE A 60 -15.80 15.33 6.41
CA ILE A 60 -15.00 15.75 7.56
C ILE A 60 -13.55 15.96 7.14
N LEU A 61 -13.00 15.00 6.39
CA LEU A 61 -11.62 15.05 5.89
C LEU A 61 -11.36 16.26 4.99
N THR A 62 -12.33 16.68 4.19
CA THR A 62 -12.22 17.89 3.36
C THR A 62 -11.96 19.13 4.21
N VAL A 63 -12.69 19.30 5.30
CA VAL A 63 -12.50 20.45 6.22
C VAL A 63 -11.11 20.38 6.86
N PHE A 64 -10.68 19.19 7.30
CA PHE A 64 -9.37 18.97 7.87
C PHE A 64 -8.26 19.29 6.86
N VAL A 65 -8.34 18.76 5.64
CA VAL A 65 -7.35 18.98 4.57
C VAL A 65 -7.22 20.48 4.25
N ILE A 66 -8.33 21.21 4.14
CA ILE A 66 -8.30 22.65 3.89
C ILE A 66 -7.58 23.39 5.03
N ALA A 67 -7.92 23.06 6.28
CA ALA A 67 -7.31 23.70 7.45
C ALA A 67 -5.79 23.45 7.52
N VAL A 68 -5.37 22.19 7.34
CA VAL A 68 -3.95 21.83 7.37
C VAL A 68 -3.19 22.42 6.17
N ALA A 69 -3.78 22.43 4.97
CA ALA A 69 -3.15 23.05 3.80
C ALA A 69 -2.90 24.54 4.02
N PHE A 70 -3.85 25.26 4.64
CA PHE A 70 -3.66 26.66 4.99
C PHE A 70 -2.52 26.86 6.02
N ILE A 71 -2.47 26.04 7.08
CA ILE A 71 -1.43 26.10 8.09
C ILE A 71 -0.07 25.80 7.46
N LEU A 72 0.06 24.77 6.62
CA LEU A 72 1.30 24.43 5.95
C LEU A 72 1.77 25.52 4.99
N GLY A 73 0.87 26.09 4.21
CA GLY A 73 1.17 27.22 3.31
C GLY A 73 1.68 28.43 4.09
N TYR A 74 1.02 28.78 5.17
CA TYR A 74 1.43 29.89 6.03
C TYR A 74 2.78 29.64 6.73
N ALA A 75 2.94 28.47 7.34
CA ALA A 75 4.16 28.11 8.09
C ALA A 75 5.43 28.01 7.22
N ASN A 76 5.24 27.67 5.93
CA ASN A 76 6.35 27.57 4.95
C ASN A 76 6.51 28.82 4.08
N SER A 77 5.68 29.83 4.27
CA SER A 77 5.79 31.12 3.58
C SER A 77 7.05 31.84 4.08
N GLY A 78 7.98 32.13 3.17
CA GLY A 78 9.23 32.84 3.50
C GLY A 78 10.38 31.98 4.03
N ARG A 79 10.23 30.65 4.09
CA ARG A 79 11.37 29.76 4.40
C ARG A 79 12.32 29.65 3.20
N SER A 80 13.60 29.55 3.47
CA SER A 80 14.64 29.37 2.43
C SER A 80 14.77 27.93 1.94
N ASP A 81 14.35 26.96 2.76
CA ASP A 81 14.45 25.51 2.51
C ASP A 81 13.13 24.85 2.10
N SER A 82 12.05 25.66 2.00
CA SER A 82 10.70 25.19 1.62
C SER A 82 9.90 26.32 0.97
N SER A 83 8.67 26.06 0.58
CA SER A 83 7.78 27.06 -0.02
C SER A 83 6.33 26.82 0.41
N ALA A 84 5.50 27.85 0.35
CA ALA A 84 4.06 27.74 0.55
C ALA A 84 3.39 26.71 -0.41
N ILE A 85 4.05 26.37 -1.53
CA ILE A 85 3.59 25.35 -2.50
C ILE A 85 3.55 23.94 -1.90
N ILE A 86 4.18 23.69 -0.74
CA ILE A 86 4.03 22.43 0.01
C ILE A 86 2.56 22.12 0.31
N SER A 87 1.71 23.15 0.47
CA SER A 87 0.27 22.97 0.64
C SER A 87 -0.41 22.37 -0.59
N LEU A 88 0.06 22.68 -1.79
CA LEU A 88 -0.41 22.05 -3.03
C LEU A 88 -0.05 20.56 -3.06
N SER A 89 1.20 20.21 -2.74
CA SER A 89 1.64 18.82 -2.61
C SER A 89 0.79 18.06 -1.60
N PHE A 90 0.52 18.67 -0.44
CA PHE A 90 -0.33 18.10 0.60
C PHE A 90 -1.75 17.81 0.10
N VAL A 91 -2.38 18.76 -0.56
CA VAL A 91 -3.76 18.60 -1.11
C VAL A 91 -3.77 17.50 -2.18
N ILE A 92 -2.78 17.49 -3.09
CA ILE A 92 -2.71 16.47 -4.14
C ILE A 92 -2.48 15.08 -3.53
N GLY A 93 -1.63 14.95 -2.51
CA GLY A 93 -1.40 13.70 -1.77
C GLY A 93 -2.66 13.20 -1.07
N ALA A 94 -3.38 14.07 -0.40
CA ALA A 94 -4.66 13.75 0.23
C ALA A 94 -5.71 13.29 -0.79
N LEU A 95 -5.85 14.02 -1.90
CA LEU A 95 -6.78 13.64 -2.98
C LEU A 95 -6.41 12.30 -3.62
N ALA A 96 -5.13 12.04 -3.87
CA ALA A 96 -4.67 10.79 -4.46
C ALA A 96 -4.92 9.59 -3.53
N SER A 97 -4.65 9.74 -2.23
CA SER A 97 -4.92 8.70 -1.23
C SER A 97 -6.42 8.42 -1.10
N GLY A 98 -7.25 9.47 -0.98
CA GLY A 98 -8.70 9.34 -0.93
C GLY A 98 -9.26 8.70 -2.22
N LEU A 99 -8.74 9.08 -3.38
CA LEU A 99 -9.15 8.51 -4.67
C LEU A 99 -8.76 7.02 -4.77
N ALA A 100 -7.59 6.62 -4.29
CA ALA A 100 -7.17 5.22 -4.25
C ALA A 100 -8.13 4.38 -3.40
N GLY A 101 -8.46 4.83 -2.17
CA GLY A 101 -9.43 4.17 -1.31
C GLY A 101 -10.83 4.08 -1.94
N PHE A 102 -11.29 5.17 -2.55
CA PHE A 102 -12.58 5.20 -3.26
C PHE A 102 -12.66 4.21 -4.43
N LEU A 103 -11.63 4.20 -5.28
CA LEU A 103 -11.59 3.29 -6.45
C LEU A 103 -11.53 1.83 -6.00
N GLY A 104 -10.70 1.53 -5.00
CA GLY A 104 -10.57 0.19 -4.44
C GLY A 104 -11.89 -0.32 -3.88
N MET A 105 -12.52 0.44 -2.99
CA MET A 105 -13.80 0.04 -2.39
C MET A 105 -14.93 -0.08 -3.40
N LYS A 106 -15.02 0.84 -4.36
CA LYS A 106 -16.02 0.78 -5.42
C LYS A 106 -15.90 -0.49 -6.28
N VAL A 107 -14.69 -1.00 -6.48
CA VAL A 107 -14.46 -2.23 -7.25
C VAL A 107 -14.63 -3.46 -6.37
N ALA A 108 -14.16 -3.42 -5.12
CA ALA A 108 -14.34 -4.52 -4.17
C ALA A 108 -15.81 -4.86 -3.93
N THR A 109 -16.64 -3.85 -3.63
CA THR A 109 -18.08 -4.04 -3.43
C THR A 109 -18.77 -4.63 -4.67
N LYS A 110 -18.29 -4.32 -5.88
CA LYS A 110 -18.79 -4.93 -7.12
C LYS A 110 -18.25 -6.35 -7.33
N ALA A 111 -17.06 -6.65 -6.85
CA ALA A 111 -16.48 -7.98 -7.00
C ALA A 111 -17.09 -9.00 -6.01
N ASN A 112 -17.59 -8.58 -4.85
CA ASN A 112 -18.05 -9.46 -3.78
C ASN A 112 -19.11 -10.46 -4.24
N ASN A 113 -20.27 -10.00 -4.71
CA ASN A 113 -21.35 -10.89 -5.17
C ASN A 113 -20.96 -11.70 -6.42
N ARG A 114 -20.11 -11.13 -7.29
CA ARG A 114 -19.58 -11.84 -8.47
C ARG A 114 -18.62 -12.97 -8.10
N THR A 115 -17.82 -12.76 -7.06
CA THR A 115 -16.96 -13.80 -6.48
C THR A 115 -17.79 -14.91 -5.87
N THR A 116 -18.82 -14.56 -5.10
CA THR A 116 -19.76 -15.52 -4.51
C THR A 116 -20.44 -16.37 -5.57
N HIS A 117 -20.97 -15.75 -6.61
CA HIS A 117 -21.59 -16.50 -7.73
C HIS A 117 -20.57 -17.37 -8.50
N ALA A 118 -19.36 -16.88 -8.71
CA ALA A 118 -18.31 -17.68 -9.35
C ALA A 118 -17.91 -18.90 -8.48
N ALA A 119 -17.96 -18.76 -7.15
CA ALA A 119 -17.65 -19.83 -6.20
C ALA A 119 -18.66 -20.99 -6.25
N GLU A 120 -19.92 -20.75 -6.64
CA GLU A 120 -20.91 -21.82 -6.85
C GLU A 120 -20.47 -22.83 -7.91
N SER A 121 -19.65 -22.41 -8.86
CA SER A 121 -19.21 -23.25 -9.96
C SER A 121 -17.77 -23.73 -9.81
N SER A 122 -16.85 -22.89 -9.30
CA SER A 122 -15.42 -23.20 -9.28
C SER A 122 -14.67 -22.26 -8.36
N LEU A 123 -13.84 -22.83 -7.47
CA LEU A 123 -12.92 -22.07 -6.62
C LEU A 123 -11.89 -21.28 -7.45
N ALA A 124 -11.41 -21.85 -8.55
CA ALA A 124 -10.47 -21.17 -9.44
C ALA A 124 -11.08 -19.92 -10.10
N ARG A 125 -12.35 -20.00 -10.50
CA ARG A 125 -13.08 -18.84 -11.06
C ARG A 125 -13.32 -17.76 -9.99
N ALA A 126 -13.71 -18.18 -8.78
CA ALA A 126 -13.90 -17.26 -7.65
C ALA A 126 -12.61 -16.51 -7.33
N LEU A 127 -11.47 -17.22 -7.23
CA LEU A 127 -10.16 -16.60 -7.01
C LEU A 127 -9.83 -15.59 -8.12
N ASN A 128 -10.09 -15.89 -9.36
CA ASN A 128 -9.81 -14.98 -10.47
C ASN A 128 -10.62 -13.68 -10.37
N VAL A 129 -11.90 -13.76 -9.98
CA VAL A 129 -12.74 -12.56 -9.79
C VAL A 129 -12.27 -11.76 -8.58
N ALA A 130 -12.08 -12.39 -7.43
CA ALA A 130 -11.63 -11.75 -6.20
C ALA A 130 -10.26 -11.10 -6.38
N PHE A 131 -9.28 -11.83 -6.92
CA PHE A 131 -7.93 -11.33 -7.17
C PHE A 131 -7.92 -10.18 -8.18
N SER A 132 -8.80 -10.21 -9.20
CA SER A 132 -8.95 -9.09 -10.12
C SER A 132 -9.45 -7.83 -9.40
N GLY A 133 -10.34 -7.96 -8.41
CA GLY A 133 -10.77 -6.85 -7.55
C GLY A 133 -9.62 -6.26 -6.74
N GLY A 134 -8.85 -7.11 -6.05
CA GLY A 134 -7.67 -6.71 -5.29
C GLY A 134 -6.58 -6.08 -6.17
N SER A 135 -6.35 -6.62 -7.37
CA SER A 135 -5.35 -6.06 -8.30
C SER A 135 -5.71 -4.64 -8.79
N VAL A 136 -7.00 -4.32 -8.94
CA VAL A 136 -7.44 -2.95 -9.26
C VAL A 136 -7.08 -2.00 -8.12
N MET A 137 -7.31 -2.42 -6.87
CA MET A 137 -6.93 -1.63 -5.70
C MET A 137 -5.42 -1.38 -5.66
N GLY A 138 -4.61 -2.44 -5.67
CA GLY A 138 -3.16 -2.34 -5.59
C GLY A 138 -2.56 -1.50 -6.71
N LEU A 139 -2.99 -1.70 -7.96
CA LEU A 139 -2.47 -0.92 -9.10
C LEU A 139 -2.98 0.52 -9.12
N SER A 140 -4.17 0.80 -8.55
CA SER A 140 -4.62 2.18 -8.36
C SER A 140 -3.77 2.91 -7.33
N VAL A 141 -3.42 2.26 -6.22
CA VAL A 141 -2.51 2.79 -5.19
C VAL A 141 -1.16 3.17 -5.80
N VAL A 142 -0.47 2.20 -6.40
CA VAL A 142 0.89 2.44 -6.94
C VAL A 142 0.87 3.38 -8.14
N GLY A 143 -0.16 3.27 -9.00
CA GLY A 143 -0.33 4.14 -10.17
C GLY A 143 -0.52 5.61 -9.78
N LEU A 144 -1.43 5.90 -8.87
CA LEU A 144 -1.67 7.27 -8.38
C LEU A 144 -0.46 7.80 -7.60
N GLY A 145 0.21 6.96 -6.81
CA GLY A 145 1.43 7.33 -6.09
C GLY A 145 2.55 7.75 -7.03
N VAL A 146 2.85 6.93 -8.04
CA VAL A 146 3.91 7.21 -9.01
C VAL A 146 3.56 8.40 -9.92
N LEU A 147 2.29 8.52 -10.35
CA LEU A 147 1.82 9.68 -11.13
C LEU A 147 1.91 10.97 -10.33
N GLY A 148 1.46 10.95 -9.06
CA GLY A 148 1.49 12.12 -8.20
C GLY A 148 2.92 12.57 -7.91
N LEU A 149 3.77 11.65 -7.47
CA LEU A 149 5.18 11.94 -7.19
C LEU A 149 5.94 12.35 -8.44
N GLY A 150 5.80 11.61 -9.55
CA GLY A 150 6.48 11.91 -10.80
C GLY A 150 6.02 13.25 -11.37
N GLY A 151 4.73 13.54 -11.38
CA GLY A 151 4.17 14.80 -11.87
C GLY A 151 4.60 16.00 -11.04
N LEU A 152 4.57 15.89 -9.71
CA LEU A 152 5.04 16.96 -8.82
C LEU A 152 6.55 17.15 -8.91
N LEU A 153 7.32 16.06 -8.99
CA LEU A 153 8.76 16.13 -9.20
C LEU A 153 9.10 16.85 -10.51
N TYR A 154 8.41 16.51 -11.58
CA TYR A 154 8.56 17.20 -12.89
C TYR A 154 8.24 18.70 -12.77
N LEU A 155 7.13 19.04 -12.13
CA LEU A 155 6.71 20.42 -11.94
C LEU A 155 7.74 21.21 -11.14
N TYR A 156 8.16 20.70 -9.98
CA TYR A 156 9.04 21.41 -9.07
C TYR A 156 10.50 21.46 -9.56
N SER A 157 10.96 20.44 -10.26
CA SER A 157 12.29 20.48 -10.91
C SER A 157 12.38 21.57 -11.97
N ASN A 158 11.29 21.83 -12.70
CA ASN A 158 11.24 22.93 -13.66
C ASN A 158 11.10 24.32 -13.02
N MET A 159 10.47 24.39 -11.82
CA MET A 159 10.28 25.67 -11.11
C MET A 159 11.52 26.10 -10.31
N TYR A 160 12.17 25.18 -9.64
CA TYR A 160 13.25 25.49 -8.69
C TYR A 160 14.63 25.01 -9.17
N GLY A 161 14.66 24.23 -10.25
CA GLY A 161 15.89 23.61 -10.76
C GLY A 161 16.30 22.36 -9.95
N PHE A 162 17.36 21.71 -10.43
CA PHE A 162 18.01 20.56 -9.80
C PHE A 162 19.54 20.68 -9.87
N GLU A 163 20.03 21.92 -10.04
CA GLU A 163 21.44 22.18 -10.37
C GLU A 163 22.38 22.13 -9.15
N ASN A 164 21.81 22.25 -7.97
CA ASN A 164 22.58 22.23 -6.72
C ASN A 164 21.83 21.54 -5.58
N SER A 165 22.56 21.15 -4.54
CA SER A 165 22.02 20.43 -3.37
C SER A 165 20.88 21.19 -2.67
N SER A 166 20.96 22.54 -2.62
CA SER A 166 19.92 23.36 -1.99
C SER A 166 18.60 23.31 -2.77
N ALA A 167 18.65 23.38 -4.11
CA ALA A 167 17.47 23.28 -4.96
C ALA A 167 16.81 21.88 -4.84
N VAL A 168 17.62 20.82 -4.84
CA VAL A 168 17.12 19.46 -4.64
C VAL A 168 16.48 19.29 -3.27
N SER A 169 17.11 19.77 -2.21
CA SER A 169 16.53 19.73 -0.86
C SER A 169 15.21 20.48 -0.77
N MET A 170 15.12 21.66 -1.41
CA MET A 170 13.89 22.43 -1.49
C MET A 170 12.77 21.66 -2.23
N VAL A 171 13.06 21.06 -3.36
CA VAL A 171 12.09 20.25 -4.12
C VAL A 171 11.62 19.05 -3.32
N LEU A 172 12.53 18.33 -2.66
CA LEU A 172 12.17 17.17 -1.84
C LEU A 172 11.36 17.58 -0.60
N ASN A 173 11.68 18.70 0.04
CA ASN A 173 10.88 19.24 1.14
C ASN A 173 9.46 19.60 0.72
N ILE A 174 9.28 20.24 -0.44
CA ILE A 174 7.96 20.55 -0.99
C ILE A 174 7.22 19.26 -1.37
N LEU A 175 7.94 18.29 -1.97
CA LEU A 175 7.39 17.00 -2.34
C LEU A 175 6.94 16.17 -1.12
N SER A 176 7.60 16.32 0.04
CA SER A 176 7.20 15.64 1.28
C SER A 176 5.79 16.02 1.73
N GLY A 177 5.28 17.18 1.32
CA GLY A 177 3.88 17.55 1.51
C GLY A 177 2.91 16.54 0.92
N PHE A 178 3.25 15.90 -0.19
CA PHE A 178 2.43 14.84 -0.81
C PHE A 178 2.29 13.62 0.12
N SER A 179 3.39 13.17 0.73
CA SER A 179 3.34 12.09 1.73
C SER A 179 2.53 12.49 2.96
N LEU A 180 2.71 13.72 3.47
CA LEU A 180 1.96 14.21 4.62
C LEU A 180 0.44 14.27 4.33
N GLY A 181 0.05 14.63 3.10
CA GLY A 181 -1.34 14.59 2.66
C GLY A 181 -1.89 13.17 2.62
N ALA A 182 -1.11 12.24 2.08
CA ALA A 182 -1.44 10.81 2.06
C ALA A 182 -1.59 10.25 3.48
N SER A 183 -0.64 10.53 4.39
CA SER A 183 -0.67 10.13 5.80
C SER A 183 -1.89 10.64 6.54
N SER A 184 -2.28 11.87 6.27
CA SER A 184 -3.46 12.47 6.90
C SER A 184 -4.73 11.71 6.54
N ILE A 185 -4.93 11.37 5.27
CA ILE A 185 -6.09 10.57 4.84
C ILE A 185 -6.00 9.14 5.37
N ALA A 186 -4.82 8.51 5.27
CA ALA A 186 -4.59 7.15 5.71
C ALA A 186 -4.92 6.96 7.20
N LEU A 187 -4.46 7.88 8.05
CA LEU A 187 -4.73 7.85 9.48
C LEU A 187 -6.24 7.81 9.78
N PHE A 188 -7.00 8.73 9.20
CA PHE A 188 -8.44 8.82 9.45
C PHE A 188 -9.19 7.65 8.81
N ALA A 189 -8.89 7.30 7.57
CA ALA A 189 -9.54 6.20 6.87
C ALA A 189 -9.27 4.86 7.57
N ARG A 190 -8.02 4.62 8.03
CA ARG A 190 -7.66 3.39 8.73
C ARG A 190 -8.29 3.30 10.11
N VAL A 191 -8.24 4.38 10.90
CA VAL A 191 -8.83 4.41 12.25
C VAL A 191 -10.36 4.42 12.18
N GLY A 192 -10.95 5.29 11.36
CA GLY A 192 -12.40 5.40 11.21
C GLY A 192 -13.01 4.12 10.63
N GLY A 193 -12.41 3.58 9.57
CA GLY A 193 -12.83 2.32 8.96
C GLY A 193 -12.71 1.15 9.93
N GLY A 194 -11.59 1.03 10.64
CA GLY A 194 -11.37 -0.03 11.64
C GLY A 194 -12.34 0.03 12.82
N ILE A 195 -12.67 1.24 13.31
CA ILE A 195 -13.68 1.42 14.37
C ILE A 195 -15.06 0.99 13.84
N TYR A 196 -15.43 1.43 12.63
CA TYR A 196 -16.71 1.04 12.04
C TYR A 196 -16.81 -0.47 11.86
N THR A 197 -15.80 -1.11 11.28
CA THR A 197 -15.74 -2.56 11.07
C THR A 197 -15.97 -3.31 12.38
N LYS A 198 -15.22 -2.97 13.43
CA LYS A 198 -15.36 -3.67 14.70
C LYS A 198 -16.66 -3.35 15.43
N ALA A 199 -17.18 -2.14 15.33
CA ALA A 199 -18.48 -1.80 15.88
C ALA A 199 -19.62 -2.56 15.18
N ALA A 200 -19.56 -2.72 13.86
CA ALA A 200 -20.54 -3.47 13.09
C ALA A 200 -20.46 -4.99 13.36
N ASP A 201 -19.29 -5.58 13.29
CA ASP A 201 -18.99 -7.00 13.55
C ASP A 201 -19.44 -7.40 14.97
N VAL A 202 -18.89 -6.75 15.99
CA VAL A 202 -19.25 -7.05 17.39
C VAL A 202 -20.73 -6.75 17.66
N GLY A 203 -21.28 -5.68 17.08
CA GLY A 203 -22.71 -5.35 17.22
C GLY A 203 -23.61 -6.40 16.56
N ALA A 204 -23.27 -6.86 15.37
CA ALA A 204 -24.00 -7.94 14.68
C ALA A 204 -23.96 -9.25 15.46
N ASP A 205 -22.81 -9.58 16.03
CA ASP A 205 -22.62 -10.78 16.84
C ASP A 205 -23.39 -10.72 18.17
N LEU A 206 -23.34 -9.62 18.89
CA LEU A 206 -24.07 -9.45 20.14
C LEU A 206 -25.58 -9.56 19.93
N VAL A 207 -26.13 -8.83 18.95
CA VAL A 207 -27.56 -8.88 18.67
C VAL A 207 -27.97 -10.24 18.11
N GLY A 208 -27.23 -10.77 17.16
CA GLY A 208 -27.57 -12.04 16.50
C GLY A 208 -27.32 -13.26 17.39
N LYS A 209 -26.07 -13.49 17.75
CA LYS A 209 -25.69 -14.74 18.45
C LYS A 209 -26.09 -14.73 19.92
N VAL A 210 -25.88 -13.61 20.64
CA VAL A 210 -26.08 -13.57 22.10
C VAL A 210 -27.53 -13.26 22.48
N GLU A 211 -28.12 -12.20 21.90
CA GLU A 211 -29.48 -11.78 22.26
C GLU A 211 -30.55 -12.60 21.54
N ALA A 212 -30.43 -12.76 20.21
CA ALA A 212 -31.44 -13.45 19.42
C ALA A 212 -31.21 -14.96 19.27
N GLY A 213 -30.04 -15.46 19.61
CA GLY A 213 -29.71 -16.89 19.52
C GLY A 213 -29.71 -17.44 18.10
N ILE A 214 -29.48 -16.60 17.11
CA ILE A 214 -29.42 -16.97 15.68
C ILE A 214 -27.97 -17.21 15.25
N PRO A 215 -27.74 -18.08 14.22
CA PRO A 215 -26.40 -18.29 13.70
C PRO A 215 -25.75 -17.02 13.14
N GLU A 216 -24.43 -17.03 13.04
CA GLU A 216 -23.64 -16.00 12.38
C GLU A 216 -24.12 -15.78 10.94
N ASP A 217 -24.07 -14.55 10.46
CA ASP A 217 -24.49 -14.15 9.11
C ASP A 217 -25.93 -14.53 8.73
N HIS A 218 -26.78 -14.77 9.73
CA HIS A 218 -28.15 -15.20 9.47
C HIS A 218 -28.96 -14.09 8.79
N PRO A 219 -29.76 -14.39 7.76
CA PRO A 219 -30.52 -13.40 7.01
C PRO A 219 -31.52 -12.57 7.84
N LEU A 220 -31.90 -13.05 9.02
CA LEU A 220 -32.76 -12.32 9.95
C LEU A 220 -32.01 -11.33 10.83
N ASN A 221 -30.68 -11.37 10.85
CA ASN A 221 -29.90 -10.37 11.58
C ASN A 221 -29.77 -9.10 10.73
N PRO A 222 -30.40 -7.97 11.12
CA PRO A 222 -30.34 -6.73 10.34
C PRO A 222 -28.95 -6.11 10.31
N ALA A 223 -28.05 -6.50 11.19
CA ALA A 223 -26.69 -5.96 11.26
C ALA A 223 -25.70 -6.67 10.31
N THR A 224 -26.06 -7.82 9.72
CA THR A 224 -25.17 -8.56 8.80
C THR A 224 -24.71 -7.71 7.60
N ILE A 225 -25.58 -6.85 7.04
CA ILE A 225 -25.17 -5.94 5.96
C ILE A 225 -24.18 -4.90 6.47
N ALA A 226 -24.39 -4.36 7.68
CA ALA A 226 -23.47 -3.37 8.27
C ALA A 226 -22.09 -3.98 8.56
N ASP A 227 -22.03 -5.23 8.97
CA ASP A 227 -20.80 -6.00 9.16
C ASP A 227 -20.03 -6.14 7.83
N ASN A 228 -20.69 -6.65 6.80
CA ASN A 228 -20.09 -6.73 5.46
C ASN A 228 -19.68 -5.36 4.87
N VAL A 229 -20.40 -4.28 5.20
CA VAL A 229 -19.96 -2.92 4.86
C VAL A 229 -18.67 -2.58 5.59
N GLY A 230 -18.56 -2.96 6.87
CA GLY A 230 -17.38 -2.76 7.69
C GLY A 230 -16.12 -3.33 7.06
N ASP A 231 -16.16 -4.59 6.62
CA ASP A 231 -15.04 -5.24 5.95
C ASP A 231 -14.56 -4.47 4.71
N ASN A 232 -15.50 -4.00 3.88
CA ASN A 232 -15.14 -3.22 2.70
C ASN A 232 -14.55 -1.83 3.07
N VAL A 233 -15.04 -1.22 4.14
CA VAL A 233 -14.57 0.08 4.61
C VAL A 233 -13.21 -0.03 5.30
N GLY A 234 -13.05 -0.97 6.23
CA GLY A 234 -11.83 -1.15 7.01
C GLY A 234 -10.70 -1.77 6.19
N ASP A 235 -10.99 -2.89 5.55
CA ASP A 235 -9.96 -3.72 4.93
C ASP A 235 -9.68 -3.37 3.46
N VAL A 236 -10.55 -2.64 2.79
CA VAL A 236 -10.28 -2.14 1.44
C VAL A 236 -9.97 -0.65 1.45
N ALA A 237 -10.91 0.21 1.86
CA ALA A 237 -10.67 1.65 1.79
C ALA A 237 -9.62 2.10 2.80
N GLY A 238 -9.72 1.66 4.06
CA GLY A 238 -8.78 2.02 5.12
C GLY A 238 -7.37 1.47 4.88
N MET A 239 -7.25 0.16 4.60
CA MET A 239 -5.93 -0.43 4.26
C MET A 239 -5.35 0.12 2.98
N GLY A 240 -6.16 0.42 1.98
CA GLY A 240 -5.67 0.97 0.73
C GLY A 240 -5.07 2.35 0.88
N ALA A 241 -5.66 3.21 1.70
CA ALA A 241 -5.09 4.51 2.04
C ALA A 241 -3.78 4.36 2.83
N ASP A 242 -3.70 3.40 3.76
CA ASP A 242 -2.51 3.08 4.55
C ASP A 242 -1.35 2.55 3.66
N LEU A 243 -1.66 1.65 2.73
CA LEU A 243 -0.69 1.18 1.74
C LEU A 243 -0.20 2.31 0.82
N PHE A 244 -1.09 3.24 0.44
CA PHE A 244 -0.72 4.40 -0.35
C PHE A 244 0.27 5.30 0.40
N GLU A 245 0.01 5.59 1.67
CA GLU A 245 0.90 6.35 2.55
C GLU A 245 2.27 5.70 2.65
N SER A 246 2.31 4.43 3.04
CA SER A 246 3.54 3.67 3.25
C SER A 246 4.38 3.58 1.98
N TYR A 247 3.74 3.37 0.83
CA TYR A 247 4.39 3.32 -0.48
C TYR A 247 5.03 4.66 -0.85
N VAL A 248 4.27 5.74 -0.75
CA VAL A 248 4.73 7.09 -1.08
C VAL A 248 5.81 7.56 -0.09
N GLY A 249 5.60 7.31 1.20
CA GLY A 249 6.56 7.67 2.25
C GLY A 249 7.91 6.98 2.08
N SER A 250 7.89 5.68 1.73
CA SER A 250 9.11 4.91 1.46
C SER A 250 9.88 5.44 0.25
N ILE A 251 9.17 5.81 -0.82
CA ILE A 251 9.79 6.40 -2.02
C ILE A 251 10.44 7.74 -1.68
N ILE A 252 9.72 8.67 -1.04
CA ILE A 252 10.25 9.98 -0.67
C ILE A 252 11.42 9.85 0.30
N GLY A 253 11.30 9.00 1.33
CA GLY A 253 12.38 8.74 2.27
C GLY A 253 13.65 8.24 1.58
N SER A 254 13.51 7.33 0.61
CA SER A 254 14.65 6.84 -0.17
C SER A 254 15.22 7.92 -1.11
N MET A 255 14.37 8.80 -1.68
CA MET A 255 14.84 9.94 -2.48
C MET A 255 15.64 10.95 -1.63
N VAL A 256 15.20 11.22 -0.41
CA VAL A 256 15.92 12.08 0.54
C VAL A 256 17.26 11.47 0.92
N LEU A 257 17.32 10.16 1.18
CA LEU A 257 18.61 9.47 1.40
C LEU A 257 19.52 9.58 0.16
N GLY A 258 18.97 9.35 -1.04
CA GLY A 258 19.71 9.49 -2.29
C GLY A 258 20.31 10.89 -2.50
N SER A 259 19.63 11.94 -2.01
CA SER A 259 20.13 13.32 -2.12
C SER A 259 21.35 13.62 -1.26
N SER A 260 21.64 12.79 -0.27
CA SER A 260 22.83 12.93 0.60
C SER A 260 24.09 12.26 0.03
N ILE A 261 23.95 11.50 -1.04
CA ILE A 261 25.06 10.75 -1.68
C ILE A 261 25.86 11.69 -2.58
N LEU A 262 27.19 11.66 -2.43
CA LEU A 262 28.11 12.41 -3.25
C LEU A 262 28.89 11.46 -4.19
N VAL A 263 29.17 11.94 -5.39
CA VAL A 263 30.08 11.28 -6.35
C VAL A 263 31.27 12.19 -6.63
N ALA A 264 32.29 11.69 -7.32
CA ALA A 264 33.41 12.52 -7.77
C ALA A 264 32.87 13.61 -8.74
N GLY A 265 32.77 14.86 -8.24
CA GLY A 265 32.20 15.98 -8.98
C GLY A 265 30.94 16.59 -8.40
N GLY A 266 30.39 16.04 -7.30
CA GLY A 266 29.23 16.58 -6.60
C GLY A 266 28.12 15.58 -6.36
N MET A 267 26.87 16.07 -6.31
CA MET A 267 25.68 15.24 -6.14
C MET A 267 25.27 14.59 -7.48
N ASP A 268 24.91 13.31 -7.43
CA ASP A 268 24.35 12.61 -8.59
C ASP A 268 22.83 12.40 -8.40
N LEU A 269 22.04 13.03 -9.27
CA LEU A 269 20.58 12.98 -9.27
C LEU A 269 20.03 11.59 -9.55
N ASN A 270 20.81 10.68 -10.09
CA ASN A 270 20.39 9.31 -10.34
C ASN A 270 20.03 8.58 -9.04
N PHE A 271 20.72 8.89 -7.92
CA PHE A 271 20.37 8.34 -6.60
C PHE A 271 19.04 8.87 -6.09
N VAL A 272 18.66 10.09 -6.44
CA VAL A 272 17.37 10.69 -6.06
C VAL A 272 16.22 10.08 -6.86
N ILE A 273 16.43 9.81 -8.14
CA ILE A 273 15.37 9.31 -9.05
C ILE A 273 15.23 7.79 -8.98
N LEU A 274 16.28 7.06 -8.61
CA LEU A 274 16.31 5.60 -8.58
C LEU A 274 15.11 4.97 -7.85
N PRO A 275 14.67 5.42 -6.65
CA PRO A 275 13.52 4.85 -5.97
C PRO A 275 12.23 4.92 -6.81
N LEU A 276 12.00 6.03 -7.50
CA LEU A 276 10.86 6.18 -8.41
C LEU A 276 10.97 5.29 -9.65
N LEU A 277 12.17 5.08 -10.19
CA LEU A 277 12.39 4.17 -11.31
C LEU A 277 12.17 2.70 -10.91
N ILE A 278 12.61 2.32 -9.70
CA ILE A 278 12.33 1.00 -9.14
C ILE A 278 10.82 0.82 -8.96
N ALA A 279 10.13 1.81 -8.40
CA ALA A 279 8.69 1.81 -8.22
C ALA A 279 7.93 1.70 -9.56
N ALA A 280 8.32 2.47 -10.56
CA ALA A 280 7.74 2.43 -11.91
C ALA A 280 7.96 1.07 -12.60
N SER A 281 9.16 0.51 -12.48
CA SER A 281 9.46 -0.83 -12.99
C SER A 281 8.67 -1.91 -12.24
N GLY A 282 8.49 -1.74 -10.93
CA GLY A 282 7.66 -2.60 -10.10
C GLY A 282 6.21 -2.66 -10.56
N ILE A 283 5.64 -1.57 -11.10
CA ILE A 283 4.30 -1.57 -11.70
C ILE A 283 4.23 -2.57 -12.86
N VAL A 284 5.19 -2.51 -13.78
CA VAL A 284 5.22 -3.41 -14.95
C VAL A 284 5.36 -4.87 -14.50
N VAL A 285 6.26 -5.13 -13.55
CA VAL A 285 6.47 -6.47 -13.00
C VAL A 285 5.23 -6.96 -12.24
N SER A 286 4.56 -6.08 -11.49
CA SER A 286 3.30 -6.43 -10.79
C SER A 286 2.19 -6.77 -11.77
N ILE A 287 2.04 -6.04 -12.88
CA ILE A 287 1.09 -6.38 -13.93
C ILE A 287 1.38 -7.78 -14.49
N LEU A 288 2.64 -8.11 -14.78
CA LEU A 288 3.03 -9.46 -15.20
C LEU A 288 2.75 -10.50 -14.11
N GLY A 289 3.02 -10.17 -12.84
CA GLY A 289 2.73 -11.02 -11.68
C GLY A 289 1.24 -11.37 -11.55
N THR A 290 0.32 -10.46 -11.92
CA THR A 290 -1.12 -10.77 -11.89
C THR A 290 -1.52 -11.94 -12.78
N PHE A 291 -0.80 -12.19 -13.87
CA PHE A 291 -1.05 -13.32 -14.77
C PHE A 291 -0.43 -14.64 -14.26
N MET A 292 0.46 -14.56 -13.27
CA MET A 292 1.07 -15.75 -12.64
C MET A 292 0.16 -16.34 -11.56
N VAL A 293 -0.80 -15.56 -11.03
CA VAL A 293 -1.74 -16.02 -10.02
C VAL A 293 -2.77 -16.94 -10.67
N SER A 294 -2.66 -18.22 -10.37
CA SER A 294 -3.60 -19.24 -10.86
C SER A 294 -3.70 -20.41 -9.89
N VAL A 295 -4.86 -21.03 -9.81
CA VAL A 295 -5.09 -22.24 -9.03
C VAL A 295 -5.84 -23.26 -9.90
N LYS A 296 -5.49 -24.54 -9.74
CA LYS A 296 -6.23 -25.65 -10.36
C LYS A 296 -7.45 -25.99 -9.51
N GLU A 297 -8.46 -26.64 -10.11
CA GLU A 297 -9.61 -27.16 -9.35
C GLU A 297 -9.14 -28.07 -8.22
N GLY A 298 -9.68 -27.83 -7.01
CA GLY A 298 -9.28 -28.52 -5.79
C GLY A 298 -7.91 -28.11 -5.22
N GLY A 299 -7.23 -27.15 -5.84
CA GLY A 299 -5.97 -26.61 -5.34
C GLY A 299 -6.17 -25.58 -4.25
N ASP A 300 -5.07 -25.23 -3.58
CA ASP A 300 -5.02 -24.25 -2.52
C ASP A 300 -4.88 -22.82 -3.12
N PRO A 301 -5.85 -21.91 -2.90
CA PRO A 301 -5.79 -20.54 -3.40
C PRO A 301 -4.55 -19.76 -2.92
N GLN A 302 -4.12 -20.01 -1.68
CA GLN A 302 -2.94 -19.35 -1.11
C GLN A 302 -1.65 -19.66 -1.89
N LYS A 303 -1.52 -20.90 -2.39
CA LYS A 303 -0.40 -21.26 -3.26
C LYS A 303 -0.42 -20.49 -4.58
N GLY A 304 -1.61 -20.25 -5.13
CA GLY A 304 -1.77 -19.44 -6.34
C GLY A 304 -1.34 -17.99 -6.13
N LEU A 305 -1.72 -17.38 -5.00
CA LEU A 305 -1.30 -16.04 -4.61
C LEU A 305 0.22 -15.96 -4.41
N ASN A 306 0.78 -16.92 -3.67
CA ASN A 306 2.22 -17.00 -3.40
C ASN A 306 3.05 -17.14 -4.71
N GLN A 307 2.52 -17.83 -5.74
CA GLN A 307 3.20 -17.91 -7.04
C GLN A 307 3.33 -16.54 -7.71
N GLY A 308 2.30 -15.70 -7.63
CA GLY A 308 2.35 -14.33 -8.14
C GLY A 308 3.34 -13.46 -7.38
N GLU A 309 3.31 -13.55 -6.05
CA GLU A 309 4.19 -12.76 -5.16
C GLU A 309 5.66 -13.13 -5.34
N PHE A 310 6.04 -14.40 -5.15
CA PHE A 310 7.43 -14.83 -5.28
C PHE A 310 7.94 -14.74 -6.72
N GLY A 311 7.07 -15.01 -7.71
CA GLY A 311 7.42 -14.91 -9.13
C GLY A 311 7.74 -13.48 -9.52
N SER A 312 6.90 -12.51 -9.15
CA SER A 312 7.15 -11.09 -9.40
C SER A 312 8.36 -10.58 -8.61
N GLY A 313 8.53 -11.01 -7.36
CA GLY A 313 9.71 -10.71 -6.55
C GLY A 313 11.01 -11.15 -7.21
N LEU A 314 11.05 -12.37 -7.75
CA LEU A 314 12.23 -12.88 -8.44
C LEU A 314 12.55 -12.10 -9.73
N ILE A 315 11.53 -11.75 -10.52
CA ILE A 315 11.72 -10.90 -11.70
C ILE A 315 12.26 -9.54 -11.28
N MET A 316 11.74 -8.99 -10.17
CA MET A 316 12.15 -7.68 -9.67
C MET A 316 13.62 -7.64 -9.25
N VAL A 317 14.18 -8.74 -8.70
CA VAL A 317 15.62 -8.86 -8.42
C VAL A 317 16.46 -8.56 -9.66
N GLY A 318 16.13 -9.20 -10.79
CA GLY A 318 16.81 -8.96 -12.06
C GLY A 318 16.66 -7.53 -12.58
N VAL A 319 15.46 -6.97 -12.46
CA VAL A 319 15.17 -5.59 -12.89
C VAL A 319 15.94 -4.58 -12.05
N ILE A 320 15.97 -4.73 -10.73
CA ILE A 320 16.73 -3.86 -9.82
C ILE A 320 18.23 -3.89 -10.15
N TYR A 321 18.78 -5.09 -10.39
CA TYR A 321 20.19 -5.23 -10.78
C TYR A 321 20.51 -4.43 -12.05
N VAL A 322 19.70 -4.60 -13.10
CA VAL A 322 19.87 -3.90 -14.37
C VAL A 322 19.74 -2.38 -14.21
N LEU A 323 18.77 -1.91 -13.43
CA LEU A 323 18.59 -0.48 -13.17
C LEU A 323 19.81 0.11 -12.47
N ILE A 324 20.29 -0.53 -11.42
CA ILE A 324 21.43 -0.03 -10.64
C ILE A 324 22.68 0.03 -11.50
N VAL A 325 23.02 -1.05 -12.21
CA VAL A 325 24.22 -1.11 -13.05
C VAL A 325 24.19 -0.11 -14.21
N LYS A 326 23.00 0.19 -14.76
CA LYS A 326 22.87 1.12 -15.89
C LYS A 326 22.76 2.59 -15.49
N ILE A 327 22.24 2.87 -14.31
CA ILE A 327 21.86 4.23 -13.92
C ILE A 327 22.86 4.83 -12.93
N LEU A 328 23.36 4.03 -11.98
CA LEU A 328 24.29 4.52 -10.97
C LEU A 328 25.74 4.46 -11.47
N PRO A 329 26.61 5.39 -11.01
CA PRO A 329 28.04 5.31 -11.20
C PRO A 329 28.63 4.10 -10.47
N GLU A 330 29.82 3.63 -10.85
CA GLU A 330 30.45 2.46 -10.21
C GLU A 330 30.71 2.65 -8.70
N SER A 331 30.99 3.87 -8.28
CA SER A 331 31.26 4.20 -6.89
C SER A 331 30.68 5.55 -6.48
N TYR A 332 30.40 5.70 -5.19
CA TYR A 332 29.95 6.94 -4.57
C TYR A 332 30.64 7.14 -3.20
N PHE A 333 30.54 8.35 -2.68
CA PHE A 333 31.14 8.73 -1.40
C PHE A 333 30.06 9.05 -0.38
N GLN A 334 30.20 8.48 0.82
CA GLN A 334 29.35 8.78 1.96
C GLN A 334 30.20 8.83 3.23
N GLY A 335 30.08 9.93 4.00
CA GLY A 335 30.86 10.09 5.23
C GLY A 335 32.38 10.04 5.06
N GLY A 336 32.89 10.40 3.88
CA GLY A 336 34.33 10.33 3.56
C GLY A 336 34.86 8.97 3.13
N VAL A 337 33.97 7.97 3.00
CA VAL A 337 34.32 6.62 2.56
C VAL A 337 33.75 6.37 1.15
N SER A 338 34.49 5.66 0.31
CA SER A 338 34.04 5.25 -1.02
C SER A 338 33.32 3.92 -0.93
N TYR A 339 32.14 3.85 -1.52
CA TYR A 339 31.30 2.65 -1.63
C TYR A 339 31.03 2.30 -3.09
N ASN A 340 30.88 1.01 -3.36
CA ASN A 340 30.47 0.54 -4.68
C ASN A 340 28.94 0.57 -4.79
N SER A 341 28.40 1.02 -5.94
CA SER A 341 26.95 1.10 -6.18
C SER A 341 26.25 -0.26 -6.14
N THR A 342 26.96 -1.37 -6.27
CA THR A 342 26.41 -2.71 -6.00
C THR A 342 25.94 -2.88 -4.54
N GLY A 343 26.45 -2.08 -3.60
CA GLY A 343 25.94 -2.01 -2.23
C GLY A 343 24.46 -1.61 -2.17
N VAL A 344 24.04 -0.69 -3.02
CA VAL A 344 22.62 -0.28 -3.12
C VAL A 344 21.75 -1.46 -3.59
N PHE A 345 22.26 -2.28 -4.51
CA PHE A 345 21.57 -3.51 -4.92
C PHE A 345 21.39 -4.46 -3.74
N TYR A 346 22.45 -4.78 -3.01
CA TYR A 346 22.35 -5.68 -1.85
C TYR A 346 21.41 -5.14 -0.79
N ALA A 347 21.45 -3.85 -0.48
CA ALA A 347 20.53 -3.23 0.47
C ALA A 347 19.06 -3.37 0.04
N THR A 348 18.78 -3.13 -1.25
CA THR A 348 17.42 -3.26 -1.81
C THR A 348 16.93 -4.70 -1.77
N ILE A 349 17.80 -5.67 -2.09
CA ILE A 349 17.47 -7.09 -2.06
C ILE A 349 17.23 -7.60 -0.64
N ILE A 350 18.03 -7.16 0.33
CA ILE A 350 17.82 -7.47 1.75
C ILE A 350 16.42 -6.99 2.18
N GLY A 351 16.03 -5.76 1.80
CA GLY A 351 14.69 -5.24 2.07
C GLY A 351 13.58 -6.07 1.41
N LEU A 352 13.75 -6.43 0.14
CA LEU A 352 12.79 -7.26 -0.60
C LEU A 352 12.57 -8.62 0.06
N PHE A 353 13.64 -9.34 0.38
CA PHE A 353 13.52 -10.65 1.04
C PHE A 353 13.05 -10.52 2.49
N GLY A 354 13.41 -9.42 3.18
CA GLY A 354 12.86 -9.10 4.49
C GLY A 354 11.34 -8.98 4.46
N GLY A 355 10.80 -8.22 3.49
CA GLY A 355 9.37 -8.08 3.29
C GLY A 355 8.65 -9.40 2.97
N LEU A 356 9.18 -10.18 2.02
CA LEU A 356 8.65 -11.50 1.67
C LEU A 356 8.68 -12.47 2.87
N GLY A 357 9.75 -12.43 3.67
CA GLY A 357 9.88 -13.23 4.89
C GLY A 357 8.84 -12.86 5.95
N ILE A 358 8.60 -11.57 6.17
CA ILE A 358 7.56 -11.07 7.09
C ILE A 358 6.18 -11.51 6.61
N GLY A 359 5.88 -11.37 5.32
CA GLY A 359 4.62 -11.84 4.73
C GLY A 359 4.38 -13.33 5.01
N LYS A 360 5.41 -14.17 4.82
CA LYS A 360 5.32 -15.61 5.08
C LYS A 360 5.11 -15.97 6.56
N ILE A 361 5.73 -15.20 7.46
CA ILE A 361 5.51 -15.38 8.91
C ILE A 361 4.11 -14.94 9.29
N THR A 362 3.63 -13.82 8.75
CA THR A 362 2.26 -13.36 8.98
C THR A 362 1.26 -14.42 8.51
N GLU A 363 1.45 -15.00 7.31
CA GLU A 363 0.62 -16.12 6.83
C GLU A 363 0.64 -17.31 7.80
N HIS A 364 1.79 -17.63 8.40
CA HIS A 364 1.89 -18.71 9.39
C HIS A 364 1.04 -18.45 10.64
N TYR A 365 1.01 -17.22 11.14
CA TYR A 365 0.26 -16.87 12.36
C TYR A 365 -1.22 -16.58 12.11
N THR A 366 -1.64 -16.30 10.88
CA THR A 366 -3.02 -15.91 10.55
C THR A 366 -3.75 -16.87 9.61
N GLY A 367 -3.01 -17.77 8.94
CA GLY A 367 -3.56 -18.65 7.93
C GLY A 367 -4.45 -19.75 8.51
N THR A 368 -5.57 -20.01 7.87
CA THR A 368 -6.49 -21.08 8.23
C THR A 368 -5.77 -22.44 8.30
N GLY A 369 -5.97 -23.16 9.40
CA GLY A 369 -5.42 -24.50 9.57
C GLY A 369 -3.97 -24.56 10.05
N THR A 370 -3.29 -23.43 10.26
CA THR A 370 -1.97 -23.37 10.87
C THR A 370 -1.99 -23.69 12.35
N LYS A 371 -0.84 -24.06 12.93
CA LYS A 371 -0.76 -24.41 14.34
C LYS A 371 -1.17 -23.28 15.29
N PRO A 372 -0.72 -22.00 15.11
CA PRO A 372 -1.13 -20.91 15.98
C PRO A 372 -2.64 -20.69 15.98
N VAL A 373 -3.28 -20.67 14.81
CA VAL A 373 -4.72 -20.48 14.67
C VAL A 373 -5.50 -21.64 15.30
N LYS A 374 -5.05 -22.89 15.07
CA LYS A 374 -5.67 -24.06 15.72
C LYS A 374 -5.55 -24.02 17.23
N SER A 375 -4.42 -23.57 17.80
CA SER A 375 -4.26 -23.48 19.24
C SER A 375 -5.25 -22.48 19.87
N ILE A 376 -5.54 -21.36 19.20
CA ILE A 376 -6.56 -20.41 19.66
C ILE A 376 -7.95 -21.05 19.58
N ALA A 377 -8.27 -21.73 18.48
CA ALA A 377 -9.54 -22.41 18.31
C ALA A 377 -9.75 -23.53 19.35
N GLU A 378 -8.73 -24.27 19.72
CA GLU A 378 -8.78 -25.29 20.79
C GLU A 378 -9.05 -24.65 22.15
N GLN A 379 -8.46 -23.49 22.46
CA GLN A 379 -8.71 -22.77 23.71
C GLN A 379 -10.13 -22.19 23.80
N SER A 380 -10.78 -21.93 22.67
CA SER A 380 -12.19 -21.48 22.66
C SER A 380 -13.14 -22.54 23.24
N MET A 381 -12.77 -23.83 23.19
CA MET A 381 -13.54 -24.92 23.79
C MET A 381 -13.50 -24.92 25.33
N THR A 382 -12.51 -24.26 25.93
CA THR A 382 -12.34 -24.19 27.38
C THR A 382 -12.97 -22.95 27.99
N GLY A 383 -13.32 -21.95 27.18
CA GLY A 383 -14.07 -20.77 27.59
C GLY A 383 -13.54 -19.45 27.04
N PRO A 384 -14.29 -18.35 27.17
CA PRO A 384 -13.92 -17.04 26.60
C PRO A 384 -12.61 -16.49 27.17
N ALA A 385 -12.38 -16.63 28.48
CA ALA A 385 -11.18 -16.11 29.14
C ALA A 385 -9.91 -16.78 28.62
N THR A 386 -9.89 -18.08 28.48
CA THR A 386 -8.76 -18.85 27.94
C THR A 386 -8.51 -18.53 26.46
N ASN A 387 -9.57 -18.32 25.69
CA ASN A 387 -9.47 -17.91 24.28
C ASN A 387 -8.83 -16.53 24.14
N ILE A 388 -9.25 -15.54 24.93
CA ILE A 388 -8.65 -14.20 24.93
C ILE A 388 -7.17 -14.27 25.30
N ILE A 389 -6.82 -15.00 26.36
CA ILE A 389 -5.42 -15.14 26.79
C ILE A 389 -4.57 -15.82 25.71
N ALA A 390 -5.08 -16.88 25.10
CA ALA A 390 -4.38 -17.57 24.01
C ALA A 390 -4.21 -16.67 22.80
N GLY A 391 -5.25 -15.94 22.39
CA GLY A 391 -5.20 -14.99 21.27
C GLY A 391 -4.17 -13.88 21.49
N LEU A 392 -4.17 -13.28 22.70
CA LEU A 392 -3.16 -12.27 23.07
C LEU A 392 -1.75 -12.86 23.08
N GLY A 393 -1.57 -14.06 23.64
CA GLY A 393 -0.26 -14.75 23.69
C GLY A 393 0.29 -15.03 22.30
N VAL A 394 -0.51 -15.61 21.40
CA VAL A 394 -0.13 -15.87 20.01
C VAL A 394 0.12 -14.56 19.26
N GLY A 395 -0.71 -13.53 19.48
CA GLY A 395 -0.52 -12.21 18.88
C GLY A 395 0.82 -11.57 19.28
N MET A 396 1.19 -11.64 20.57
CA MET A 396 2.50 -11.15 21.04
C MET A 396 3.66 -11.98 20.48
N GLU A 397 3.54 -13.31 20.44
CA GLU A 397 4.56 -14.18 19.85
C GLU A 397 4.79 -13.89 18.36
N SER A 398 3.72 -13.61 17.61
CA SER A 398 3.75 -13.36 16.17
C SER A 398 4.60 -12.15 15.78
N THR A 399 4.81 -11.20 16.68
CA THR A 399 5.61 -9.99 16.43
C THR A 399 7.11 -10.22 16.56
N ALA A 400 7.55 -11.24 17.28
CA ALA A 400 8.97 -11.43 17.64
C ALA A 400 9.86 -11.66 16.39
N VAL A 401 9.49 -12.59 15.53
CA VAL A 401 10.29 -12.92 14.35
C VAL A 401 10.28 -11.78 13.30
N PRO A 402 9.15 -11.14 12.97
CA PRO A 402 9.15 -9.93 12.14
C PRO A 402 10.06 -8.82 12.65
N MET A 403 10.07 -8.55 13.96
CA MET A 403 10.97 -7.54 14.55
C MET A 403 12.45 -7.89 14.36
N ILE A 404 12.82 -9.16 14.50
CA ILE A 404 14.19 -9.64 14.25
C ILE A 404 14.54 -9.45 12.77
N ILE A 405 13.63 -9.81 11.85
CA ILE A 405 13.87 -9.66 10.41
C ILE A 405 14.04 -8.18 10.04
N ILE A 406 13.19 -7.29 10.54
CA ILE A 406 13.31 -5.84 10.30
C ILE A 406 14.67 -5.35 10.78
N SER A 407 15.03 -5.67 12.03
CA SER A 407 16.30 -5.25 12.61
C SER A 407 17.50 -5.76 11.82
N ALA A 408 17.51 -7.04 11.46
CA ALA A 408 18.57 -7.64 10.66
C ALA A 408 18.63 -7.03 9.24
N SER A 409 17.48 -6.75 8.63
CA SER A 409 17.40 -6.11 7.31
C SER A 409 17.95 -4.67 7.34
N ILE A 410 17.62 -3.89 8.36
CA ILE A 410 18.17 -2.54 8.54
C ILE A 410 19.68 -2.60 8.73
N MET A 411 20.16 -3.46 9.64
CA MET A 411 21.60 -3.62 9.89
C MET A 411 22.35 -4.05 8.63
N GLY A 412 21.81 -5.02 7.89
CA GLY A 412 22.37 -5.49 6.63
C GLY A 412 22.40 -4.39 5.57
N ALA A 413 21.31 -3.69 5.35
CA ALA A 413 21.23 -2.60 4.38
C ALA A 413 22.21 -1.47 4.71
N VAL A 414 22.26 -1.03 5.98
CA VAL A 414 23.20 0.01 6.44
C VAL A 414 24.65 -0.45 6.26
N SER A 415 24.97 -1.70 6.55
CA SER A 415 26.34 -2.23 6.38
C SER A 415 26.86 -2.13 4.95
N TYR A 416 25.97 -2.23 3.95
CA TYR A 416 26.35 -2.12 2.54
C TYR A 416 26.33 -0.69 2.00
N THR A 417 25.52 0.18 2.55
CA THR A 417 25.31 1.53 2.01
C THR A 417 25.78 2.63 2.96
N HIS A 418 25.89 2.34 4.26
CA HIS A 418 26.08 3.32 5.35
C HIS A 418 25.13 4.52 5.27
N LEU A 419 23.98 4.35 4.61
CA LEU A 419 22.92 5.34 4.53
C LEU A 419 22.08 5.25 5.80
N THR A 420 22.15 6.29 6.62
CA THR A 420 21.29 6.46 7.80
C THR A 420 20.36 7.63 7.58
N LEU A 421 19.09 7.47 7.95
CA LEU A 421 18.15 8.58 7.97
C LEU A 421 18.60 9.61 9.02
N PRO A 422 18.56 10.92 8.71
CA PRO A 422 18.88 11.97 9.69
C PRO A 422 17.98 11.95 10.93
N THR A 423 16.85 11.24 10.87
CA THR A 423 15.89 11.08 11.97
C THR A 423 16.39 10.29 13.18
N ILE A 424 17.57 9.64 13.09
CA ILE A 424 18.19 9.00 14.27
C ILE A 424 18.67 10.04 15.32
N TYR A 425 18.76 11.30 14.94
CA TYR A 425 19.17 12.40 15.85
C TYR A 425 18.01 13.27 16.37
N SER A 426 16.76 12.92 16.06
CA SER A 426 15.56 13.66 16.51
C SER A 426 14.69 12.80 17.44
N VAL A 427 15.30 12.18 18.45
CA VAL A 427 14.58 11.68 19.62
C VAL A 427 15.01 12.51 20.82
#